data_82f0ccdf9b5a4248425035ae362f82ac
#
_entry.id   82f0ccdf9b5a4248425035ae362f82ac
#
_cell.length_a   1.000
_cell.length_b   1.000
_cell.length_c   1.000
_cell.angle_alpha   90.00
_cell.angle_beta   90.00
_cell.angle_gamma   90.00
#
_symmetry.space_group_name_H-M   'P 1'
#
loop_
_entity.id
_entity.type
_entity.pdbx_description
1 polymer ?
#
loop_
_entity_poly.entity_id
_entity_poly.type
_entity_poly.pdbx_seq_one_letter_code
_entity_poly.pdbx_strand_id
1 'polypeptide(L)'
;MNPVAIQCEAVPVLDLGAQYRSDRFDAWVSAYAGYVQDYILFNYAAGMMGPTTQATNVNAQIMGGEAGVSWRPVAPLRVETSLAYAWGRNATSGEPLPQMPPLEARFGLEYTRGAWSAGGLWRVVAPQHRDALNEGNVVGKDFGPSAGFGVLSLHAQYNVSKQVQISIGVDNVLNKAYAEHLNLAGNAGFGYPANTPVREPGRTAWVRVSAKL
;
A
#
# COMPACT_ATOMS: atom_id res chain seq x y z
N MET A 1 2.91 -11.38 38.22
CA MET A 1 3.16 -10.32 37.22
C MET A 1 1.95 -9.40 37.22
N ASN A 2 2.13 -8.12 37.53
CA ASN A 2 1.03 -7.17 37.38
C ASN A 2 0.71 -7.07 35.88
N PRO A 3 -0.57 -7.13 35.48
CA PRO A 3 -0.93 -6.88 34.10
C PRO A 3 -0.48 -5.47 33.73
N VAL A 4 0.29 -5.35 32.65
CA VAL A 4 0.60 -4.03 32.07
C VAL A 4 -0.72 -3.47 31.57
N ALA A 5 -1.19 -2.38 32.17
CA ALA A 5 -2.39 -1.70 31.72
C ALA A 5 -2.08 -1.03 30.37
N ILE A 6 -2.68 -1.47 29.30
CA ILE A 6 -2.60 -0.82 27.98
C ILE A 6 -3.49 0.41 28.00
N GLN A 7 -2.94 1.56 27.65
CA GLN A 7 -3.67 2.83 27.54
C GLN A 7 -4.22 3.02 26.13
N CYS A 8 -5.25 3.85 25.98
CA CYS A 8 -5.77 4.24 24.68
C CYS A 8 -4.85 5.26 24.01
N GLU A 9 -4.67 5.13 22.72
CA GLU A 9 -3.88 6.06 21.90
C GLU A 9 -4.54 7.43 21.84
N ALA A 10 -3.73 8.50 21.93
CA ALA A 10 -4.13 9.87 21.66
C ALA A 10 -3.31 10.38 20.47
N VAL A 11 -3.98 10.81 19.41
CA VAL A 11 -3.35 11.08 18.10
C VAL A 11 -3.66 12.51 17.61
N PRO A 12 -2.98 13.55 18.11
CA PRO A 12 -3.03 14.85 17.47
C PRO A 12 -2.29 14.79 16.13
N VAL A 13 -3.02 15.04 15.03
CA VAL A 13 -2.50 15.06 13.67
C VAL A 13 -2.84 16.40 13.02
N LEU A 14 -1.87 16.99 12.34
CA LEU A 14 -2.05 18.10 11.42
C LEU A 14 -2.09 17.54 10.00
N ASP A 15 -3.15 17.85 9.27
CA ASP A 15 -3.34 17.50 7.86
C ASP A 15 -3.45 18.76 7.03
N LEU A 16 -2.71 18.84 5.93
CA LEU A 16 -2.74 19.93 4.97
C LEU A 16 -2.84 19.36 3.56
N GLY A 17 -3.71 19.96 2.75
CA GLY A 17 -3.86 19.57 1.36
C GLY A 17 -4.14 20.75 0.45
N ALA A 18 -3.77 20.59 -0.81
CA ALA A 18 -4.08 21.54 -1.87
C ALA A 18 -4.46 20.79 -3.15
N GLN A 19 -5.37 21.39 -3.91
CA GLN A 19 -5.78 20.88 -5.21
C GLN A 19 -5.84 22.01 -6.22
N TYR A 20 -5.34 21.73 -7.41
CA TYR A 20 -5.49 22.58 -8.59
C TYR A 20 -6.23 21.81 -9.68
N ARG A 21 -7.23 22.44 -10.28
CA ARG A 21 -8.03 21.84 -11.35
C ARG A 21 -8.21 22.79 -12.51
N SER A 22 -8.00 22.27 -13.71
CA SER A 22 -8.34 22.93 -14.98
C SER A 22 -8.96 21.91 -15.94
N ASP A 23 -9.33 22.32 -17.14
CA ASP A 23 -9.98 21.44 -18.13
C ASP A 23 -9.14 20.20 -18.50
N ARG A 24 -7.82 20.34 -18.49
CA ARG A 24 -6.90 19.29 -18.94
C ARG A 24 -5.92 18.81 -17.88
N PHE A 25 -5.90 19.46 -16.73
CA PHE A 25 -4.91 19.19 -15.71
C PHE A 25 -5.57 19.25 -14.33
N ASP A 26 -5.41 18.20 -13.57
CA ASP A 26 -5.82 18.10 -12.17
C ASP A 26 -4.61 17.62 -11.37
N ALA A 27 -4.24 18.35 -10.33
CA ALA A 27 -3.15 18.00 -9.45
C ALA A 27 -3.57 18.22 -8.00
N TRP A 28 -3.13 17.33 -7.14
CA TRP A 28 -3.37 17.42 -5.72
C TRP A 28 -2.13 17.00 -4.93
N VAL A 29 -2.02 17.53 -3.74
CA VAL A 29 -1.00 17.15 -2.76
C VAL A 29 -1.63 17.19 -1.37
N SER A 30 -1.28 16.23 -0.54
CA SER A 30 -1.59 16.24 0.89
C SER A 30 -0.37 15.82 1.69
N ALA A 31 -0.26 16.33 2.90
CA ALA A 31 0.78 15.94 3.84
C ALA A 31 0.21 15.96 5.25
N TYR A 32 0.65 15.02 6.07
CA TYR A 32 0.28 14.95 7.47
C TYR A 32 1.51 14.80 8.37
N ALA A 33 1.38 15.27 9.60
CA ALA A 33 2.34 15.02 10.65
C ALA A 33 1.60 14.90 11.98
N GLY A 34 1.98 13.92 12.80
CA GLY A 34 1.33 13.65 14.06
C GLY A 34 2.27 13.10 15.12
N TYR A 35 1.85 13.28 16.37
CA TYR A 35 2.48 12.67 17.51
C TYR A 35 1.46 11.79 18.22
N VAL A 36 1.75 10.49 18.30
CA VAL A 36 0.86 9.51 18.92
C VAL A 36 1.37 9.24 20.33
N GLN A 37 0.56 9.59 21.33
CA GLN A 37 0.80 9.21 22.71
C GLN A 37 0.22 7.82 22.94
N ASP A 38 0.92 7.01 23.70
CA ASP A 38 0.50 5.66 24.07
C ASP A 38 0.21 4.72 22.87
N TYR A 39 0.94 4.90 21.75
CA TYR A 39 0.86 4.01 20.60
C TYR A 39 1.04 2.56 21.04
N ILE A 40 0.13 1.68 20.63
CA ILE A 40 0.14 0.27 21.03
C ILE A 40 1.05 -0.51 20.10
N LEU A 41 2.23 -0.86 20.61
CA LEU A 41 3.24 -1.63 19.93
C LEU A 41 3.21 -3.10 20.40
N PHE A 42 3.17 -4.04 19.47
CA PHE A 42 3.24 -5.47 19.75
C PHE A 42 4.66 -5.98 19.50
N ASN A 43 5.24 -6.63 20.51
CA ASN A 43 6.51 -7.35 20.41
C ASN A 43 6.22 -8.84 20.29
N TYR A 44 6.73 -9.46 19.24
CA TYR A 44 6.60 -10.88 18.94
C TYR A 44 7.90 -11.61 19.25
N ALA A 45 7.94 -12.39 20.31
CA ALA A 45 9.13 -13.11 20.73
C ALA A 45 8.91 -14.63 20.66
N ALA A 46 10.02 -15.36 20.49
CA ALA A 46 10.02 -16.81 20.69
C ALA A 46 10.13 -17.09 22.19
N GLY A 47 9.08 -17.58 22.81
CA GLY A 47 9.11 -18.01 24.21
C GLY A 47 9.48 -19.50 24.34
N MET A 48 9.87 -19.94 25.53
CA MET A 48 10.23 -21.33 25.81
C MET A 48 9.06 -22.31 25.58
N MET A 49 7.83 -21.84 25.67
CA MET A 49 6.60 -22.65 25.48
C MET A 49 5.87 -22.33 24.16
N GLY A 50 6.51 -21.64 23.23
CA GLY A 50 5.94 -21.20 21.96
C GLY A 50 6.03 -19.69 21.73
N PRO A 51 5.49 -19.17 20.60
CA PRO A 51 5.48 -17.76 20.32
C PRO A 51 4.70 -16.97 21.39
N THR A 52 5.28 -15.89 21.86
CA THR A 52 4.65 -14.96 22.80
C THR A 52 4.47 -13.60 22.15
N THR A 53 3.37 -12.93 22.47
CA THR A 53 3.10 -11.56 22.02
C THR A 53 2.86 -10.69 23.24
N GLN A 54 3.56 -9.57 23.32
CA GLN A 54 3.41 -8.59 24.39
C GLN A 54 3.05 -7.24 23.77
N ALA A 55 1.96 -6.63 24.23
CA ALA A 55 1.63 -5.26 23.90
C ALA A 55 2.27 -4.31 24.90
N THR A 56 2.80 -3.19 24.38
CA THR A 56 3.37 -2.09 25.19
C THR A 56 2.92 -0.75 24.63
N ASN A 57 2.83 0.27 25.48
CA ASN A 57 2.61 1.64 25.03
C ASN A 57 3.96 2.34 24.82
N VAL A 58 4.09 3.02 23.69
CA VAL A 58 5.25 3.87 23.36
C VAL A 58 4.74 5.18 22.78
N ASN A 59 5.56 6.21 22.79
CA ASN A 59 5.24 7.42 22.02
C ASN A 59 5.74 7.27 20.59
N ALA A 60 4.99 7.75 19.63
CA ALA A 60 5.34 7.63 18.21
C ALA A 60 5.22 8.98 17.49
N GLN A 61 6.06 9.16 16.50
CA GLN A 61 5.97 10.23 15.51
C GLN A 61 5.62 9.61 14.17
N ILE A 62 4.61 10.17 13.51
CA ILE A 62 4.19 9.76 12.18
C ILE A 62 4.14 10.97 11.26
N MET A 63 4.56 10.80 10.04
CA MET A 63 4.40 11.79 8.98
C MET A 63 4.29 11.10 7.63
N GLY A 64 3.71 11.79 6.68
CA GLY A 64 3.61 11.29 5.34
C GLY A 64 3.02 12.30 4.40
N GLY A 65 2.89 11.90 3.15
CA GLY A 65 2.26 12.72 2.15
C GLY A 65 1.99 11.93 0.89
N GLU A 66 1.05 12.47 0.14
CA GLU A 66 0.63 11.93 -1.13
C GLU A 66 0.53 13.07 -2.14
N ALA A 67 0.81 12.79 -3.40
CA ALA A 67 0.62 13.71 -4.49
C ALA A 67 0.12 12.97 -5.72
N GLY A 68 -0.67 13.63 -6.55
CA GLY A 68 -1.14 13.05 -7.78
C GLY A 68 -1.41 14.09 -8.86
N VAL A 69 -1.29 13.63 -10.09
CA VAL A 69 -1.53 14.41 -11.30
C VAL A 69 -2.37 13.58 -12.27
N SER A 70 -3.40 14.17 -12.83
CA SER A 70 -4.14 13.67 -14.00
C SER A 70 -4.04 14.70 -15.12
N TRP A 71 -3.50 14.32 -16.24
CA TRP A 71 -3.28 15.18 -17.40
C TRP A 71 -3.89 14.61 -18.67
N ARG A 72 -4.60 15.45 -19.41
CA ARG A 72 -5.17 15.13 -20.73
C ARG A 72 -4.50 15.97 -21.80
N PRO A 73 -3.33 15.55 -22.32
CA PRO A 73 -2.60 16.31 -23.36
C PRO A 73 -3.43 16.48 -24.63
N VAL A 74 -4.16 15.46 -25.00
CA VAL A 74 -5.13 15.44 -26.10
C VAL A 74 -6.40 14.69 -25.65
N ALA A 75 -7.53 14.97 -26.31
CA ALA A 75 -8.83 14.44 -25.88
C ALA A 75 -8.88 12.91 -25.62
N PRO A 76 -8.29 12.04 -26.48
CA PRO A 76 -8.35 10.60 -26.24
C PRO A 76 -7.36 10.08 -25.20
N LEU A 77 -6.38 10.89 -24.74
CA LEU A 77 -5.28 10.43 -23.91
C LEU A 77 -5.37 11.01 -22.49
N ARG A 78 -5.29 10.14 -21.48
CA ARG A 78 -5.18 10.50 -20.07
C ARG A 78 -3.94 9.85 -19.47
N VAL A 79 -3.15 10.66 -18.83
CA VAL A 79 -1.96 10.25 -18.06
C VAL A 79 -2.23 10.53 -16.60
N GLU A 80 -1.99 9.55 -15.74
CA GLU A 80 -2.13 9.67 -14.30
C GLU A 80 -0.84 9.28 -13.61
N THR A 81 -0.45 10.05 -12.62
CA THR A 81 0.71 9.73 -11.77
C THR A 81 0.35 10.02 -10.34
N SER A 82 0.72 9.13 -9.43
CA SER A 82 0.63 9.39 -8.00
C SER A 82 1.88 8.91 -7.27
N LEU A 83 2.15 9.53 -6.15
CA LEU A 83 3.25 9.22 -5.24
C LEU A 83 2.69 9.19 -3.82
N ALA A 84 3.07 8.19 -3.01
CA ALA A 84 2.70 8.10 -1.61
C ALA A 84 3.92 7.72 -0.78
N TYR A 85 4.09 8.38 0.37
CA TYR A 85 5.16 8.11 1.31
C TYR A 85 4.66 8.22 2.74
N ALA A 86 5.03 7.26 3.58
CA ALA A 86 4.78 7.29 5.01
C ALA A 86 6.09 7.04 5.78
N TRP A 87 6.21 7.70 6.90
CA TRP A 87 7.35 7.59 7.80
C TRP A 87 6.85 7.54 9.23
N GLY A 88 7.45 6.65 10.02
CA GLY A 88 7.15 6.52 11.43
C GLY A 88 8.40 6.25 12.26
N ARG A 89 8.39 6.74 13.50
CA ARG A 89 9.45 6.55 14.48
C ARG A 89 8.85 6.33 15.87
N ASN A 90 9.33 5.33 16.56
CA ASN A 90 9.12 5.18 18.00
C ASN A 90 9.90 6.31 18.71
N ALA A 91 9.20 7.30 19.26
CA ALA A 91 9.82 8.45 19.93
C ALA A 91 10.44 8.07 21.28
N THR A 92 10.07 6.92 21.84
CA THR A 92 10.62 6.43 23.12
C THR A 92 12.00 5.78 22.93
N SER A 93 12.16 4.94 21.92
CA SER A 93 13.42 4.23 21.64
C SER A 93 14.29 4.90 20.57
N GLY A 94 13.69 5.66 19.68
CA GLY A 94 14.36 6.25 18.52
C GLY A 94 14.37 5.35 17.29
N GLU A 95 13.87 4.12 17.38
CA GLU A 95 13.83 3.15 16.29
C GLU A 95 12.70 3.43 15.29
N PRO A 96 12.75 2.90 14.07
CA PRO A 96 11.61 2.94 13.14
C PRO A 96 10.33 2.37 13.77
N LEU A 97 9.17 2.89 13.38
CA LEU A 97 7.91 2.18 13.64
C LEU A 97 7.78 0.99 12.69
N PRO A 98 7.28 -0.16 13.18
CA PRO A 98 6.99 -1.29 12.32
C PRO A 98 5.80 -1.02 11.39
N GLN A 99 5.68 -1.83 10.37
CA GLN A 99 4.54 -1.85 9.44
C GLN A 99 4.33 -0.51 8.73
N MET A 100 5.42 0.22 8.44
CA MET A 100 5.37 1.45 7.65
C MET A 100 5.47 1.13 6.16
N PRO A 101 4.50 1.55 5.33
CA PRO A 101 4.55 1.29 3.90
C PRO A 101 5.76 1.99 3.26
N PRO A 102 6.44 1.34 2.29
CA PRO A 102 7.51 1.96 1.52
C PRO A 102 6.98 3.06 0.59
N LEU A 103 7.89 3.87 0.05
CA LEU A 103 7.56 4.83 -1.00
C LEU A 103 6.99 4.10 -2.22
N GLU A 104 5.83 4.55 -2.69
CA GLU A 104 5.14 3.99 -3.85
C GLU A 104 4.86 5.07 -4.88
N ALA A 105 5.11 4.75 -6.15
CA ALA A 105 4.71 5.54 -7.30
C ALA A 105 3.83 4.72 -8.25
N ARG A 106 2.82 5.37 -8.83
CA ARG A 106 1.94 4.77 -9.84
C ARG A 106 1.94 5.65 -11.08
N PHE A 107 2.01 5.02 -12.25
CA PHE A 107 1.97 5.65 -13.57
C PHE A 107 0.88 4.97 -14.38
N GLY A 108 -0.18 5.70 -14.67
CA GLY A 108 -1.33 5.26 -15.46
C GLY A 108 -1.34 5.92 -16.83
N LEU A 109 -1.70 5.18 -17.84
CA LEU A 109 -1.97 5.66 -19.18
C LEU A 109 -3.28 5.06 -19.66
N GLU A 110 -4.19 5.89 -20.16
CA GLU A 110 -5.47 5.48 -20.73
C GLU A 110 -5.69 6.19 -22.07
N TYR A 111 -6.01 5.42 -23.09
CA TYR A 111 -6.38 5.91 -24.41
C TYR A 111 -7.80 5.48 -24.72
N THR A 112 -8.68 6.45 -25.02
CA THR A 112 -10.10 6.21 -25.33
C THR A 112 -10.44 6.75 -26.71
N ARG A 113 -11.02 5.90 -27.56
CA ARG A 113 -11.50 6.30 -28.89
C ARG A 113 -12.80 5.58 -29.25
N GLY A 114 -13.88 6.34 -29.35
CA GLY A 114 -15.21 5.79 -29.64
C GLY A 114 -15.67 4.83 -28.55
N ALA A 115 -16.00 3.60 -28.92
CA ALA A 115 -16.43 2.56 -27.99
C ALA A 115 -15.25 1.83 -27.30
N TRP A 116 -14.00 2.08 -27.68
CA TRP A 116 -12.82 1.41 -27.17
C TRP A 116 -12.06 2.27 -26.18
N SER A 117 -11.58 1.67 -25.12
CA SER A 117 -10.48 2.19 -24.32
C SER A 117 -9.45 1.12 -24.04
N ALA A 118 -8.20 1.52 -23.91
CA ALA A 118 -7.11 0.64 -23.52
C ALA A 118 -6.11 1.42 -22.68
N GLY A 119 -5.56 0.76 -21.68
CA GLY A 119 -4.67 1.40 -20.77
C GLY A 119 -3.74 0.45 -20.03
N GLY A 120 -2.88 1.05 -19.23
CA GLY A 120 -1.97 0.32 -18.37
C GLY A 120 -1.67 1.10 -17.10
N LEU A 121 -1.31 0.35 -16.09
CA LEU A 121 -0.85 0.86 -14.80
C LEU A 121 0.51 0.23 -14.48
N TRP A 122 1.51 1.08 -14.28
CA TRP A 122 2.79 0.66 -13.75
C TRP A 122 2.93 1.15 -12.31
N ARG A 123 2.98 0.21 -11.38
CA ARG A 123 3.19 0.43 -9.96
C ARG A 123 4.64 0.13 -9.61
N VAL A 124 5.33 1.07 -8.97
CA VAL A 124 6.72 0.96 -8.53
C VAL A 124 6.77 1.20 -7.03
N VAL A 125 7.34 0.25 -6.31
CA VAL A 125 7.49 0.30 -4.86
C VAL A 125 8.98 0.24 -4.54
N ALA A 126 9.45 1.19 -3.74
CA ALA A 126 10.83 1.24 -3.29
C ALA A 126 11.13 0.11 -2.28
N PRO A 127 12.40 -0.29 -2.09
CA PRO A 127 12.75 -1.15 -0.97
C PRO A 127 12.47 -0.45 0.36
N GLN A 128 12.04 -1.20 1.37
CA GLN A 128 11.91 -0.71 2.74
C GLN A 128 13.06 -1.24 3.59
N HIS A 129 13.84 -0.31 4.13
CA HIS A 129 14.96 -0.60 5.02
C HIS A 129 14.74 -0.05 6.44
N ARG A 130 13.62 0.62 6.65
CA ARG A 130 13.18 1.12 7.94
C ARG A 130 12.14 0.16 8.49
N ASP A 131 12.62 -0.88 9.12
CA ASP A 131 11.83 -1.92 9.74
C ASP A 131 12.18 -2.07 11.22
N ALA A 132 11.25 -2.61 11.98
CA ALA A 132 11.44 -2.99 13.38
C ALA A 132 11.18 -4.50 13.50
N LEU A 133 12.23 -5.28 13.33
CA LEU A 133 12.15 -6.74 13.27
C LEU A 133 11.42 -7.34 14.49
N ASN A 134 10.41 -8.16 14.24
CA ASN A 134 9.55 -8.76 15.26
C ASN A 134 8.69 -7.78 16.07
N GLU A 135 8.61 -6.53 15.66
CA GLU A 135 7.63 -5.57 16.16
C GLU A 135 6.51 -5.39 15.15
N GLY A 136 5.33 -4.97 15.63
CA GLY A 136 4.18 -4.80 14.75
C GLY A 136 2.95 -4.25 15.45
N ASN A 137 1.82 -4.58 14.86
CA ASN A 137 0.50 -4.27 15.39
C ASN A 137 -0.31 -5.55 15.59
N VAL A 138 -1.60 -5.44 15.90
CA VAL A 138 -2.48 -6.60 16.11
C VAL A 138 -2.65 -7.47 14.85
N VAL A 139 -2.38 -6.92 13.66
CA VAL A 139 -2.56 -7.63 12.38
C VAL A 139 -1.30 -8.39 11.98
N GLY A 140 -0.12 -7.82 12.19
CA GLY A 140 1.12 -8.42 11.73
C GLY A 140 2.37 -7.74 12.29
N LYS A 141 3.53 -8.27 11.90
CA LYS A 141 4.83 -7.80 12.34
C LYS A 141 5.77 -7.61 11.15
N ASP A 142 6.85 -6.84 11.37
CA ASP A 142 7.95 -6.75 10.43
C ASP A 142 8.79 -8.04 10.42
N PHE A 143 9.18 -8.45 9.22
CA PHE A 143 10.04 -9.61 8.96
C PHE A 143 11.46 -9.19 8.55
N GLY A 144 11.81 -7.92 8.72
CA GLY A 144 13.03 -7.32 8.25
C GLY A 144 12.83 -6.50 6.97
N PRO A 145 13.93 -6.03 6.35
CA PRO A 145 13.88 -5.24 5.14
C PRO A 145 13.17 -5.96 4.01
N SER A 146 12.44 -5.23 3.17
CA SER A 146 11.78 -5.76 1.97
C SER A 146 12.36 -5.16 0.69
N ALA A 147 12.45 -5.99 -0.34
CA ALA A 147 12.92 -5.57 -1.66
C ALA A 147 11.85 -4.74 -2.38
N GLY A 148 12.30 -3.72 -3.11
CA GLY A 148 11.43 -3.00 -4.03
C GLY A 148 11.03 -3.84 -5.24
N PHE A 149 9.96 -3.42 -5.90
CA PHE A 149 9.44 -4.10 -7.08
C PHE A 149 8.73 -3.14 -8.04
N GLY A 150 8.53 -3.59 -9.28
CA GLY A 150 7.69 -2.93 -10.26
C GLY A 150 6.72 -3.93 -10.88
N VAL A 151 5.45 -3.57 -10.98
CA VAL A 151 4.38 -4.41 -11.52
C VAL A 151 3.61 -3.63 -12.58
N LEU A 152 3.50 -4.22 -13.78
CA LEU A 152 2.74 -3.66 -14.89
C LEU A 152 1.45 -4.45 -15.09
N SER A 153 0.33 -3.74 -15.14
CA SER A 153 -0.98 -4.28 -15.52
C SER A 153 -1.48 -3.59 -16.79
N LEU A 154 -2.11 -4.35 -17.68
CA LEU A 154 -2.69 -3.84 -18.92
C LEU A 154 -4.16 -4.23 -18.99
N HIS A 155 -4.98 -3.36 -19.56
CA HIS A 155 -6.39 -3.64 -19.77
C HIS A 155 -6.92 -3.02 -21.07
N ALA A 156 -8.02 -3.59 -21.56
CA ALA A 156 -8.78 -3.01 -22.64
C ALA A 156 -10.28 -3.18 -22.35
N GLN A 157 -11.09 -2.27 -22.89
CA GLN A 157 -12.50 -2.19 -22.63
C GLN A 157 -13.24 -1.84 -23.92
N TYR A 158 -14.40 -2.45 -24.12
CA TYR A 158 -15.29 -2.19 -25.21
C TYR A 158 -16.73 -1.95 -24.73
N ASN A 159 -17.30 -0.82 -25.09
CA ASN A 159 -18.68 -0.49 -24.82
C ASN A 159 -19.55 -1.07 -25.95
N VAL A 160 -20.15 -2.24 -25.72
CA VAL A 160 -21.04 -2.92 -26.69
C VAL A 160 -22.29 -2.09 -26.94
N SER A 161 -22.81 -1.48 -25.89
CA SER A 161 -23.96 -0.56 -25.94
C SER A 161 -23.82 0.47 -24.80
N LYS A 162 -24.80 1.36 -24.65
CA LYS A 162 -24.87 2.30 -23.51
C LYS A 162 -25.03 1.57 -22.16
N GLN A 163 -25.54 0.35 -22.20
CA GLN A 163 -25.81 -0.45 -21.00
C GLN A 163 -24.78 -1.56 -20.77
N VAL A 164 -24.09 -2.05 -21.80
CA VAL A 164 -23.23 -3.23 -21.72
C VAL A 164 -21.79 -2.89 -22.07
N GLN A 165 -20.88 -3.27 -21.19
CA GLN A 165 -19.45 -3.08 -21.31
C GLN A 165 -18.72 -4.39 -21.06
N ILE A 166 -17.73 -4.69 -21.87
CA ILE A 166 -16.81 -5.82 -21.70
C ILE A 166 -15.42 -5.26 -21.43
N SER A 167 -14.75 -5.78 -20.42
CA SER A 167 -13.38 -5.43 -20.08
C SER A 167 -12.54 -6.70 -19.97
N ILE A 168 -11.31 -6.64 -20.43
CA ILE A 168 -10.32 -7.70 -20.31
C ILE A 168 -9.03 -7.10 -19.75
N GLY A 169 -8.27 -7.87 -19.04
CA GLY A 169 -6.98 -7.38 -18.56
C GLY A 169 -6.04 -8.50 -18.14
N VAL A 170 -4.80 -8.10 -17.94
CA VAL A 170 -3.74 -8.94 -17.41
C VAL A 170 -3.00 -8.15 -16.34
N ASP A 171 -3.08 -8.62 -15.11
CA ASP A 171 -2.32 -8.08 -14.00
C ASP A 171 -0.95 -8.75 -13.92
N ASN A 172 0.04 -8.01 -13.45
CA ASN A 172 1.41 -8.48 -13.32
C ASN A 172 1.93 -9.13 -14.64
N VAL A 173 1.83 -8.37 -15.75
CA VAL A 173 2.17 -8.84 -17.11
C VAL A 173 3.54 -9.50 -17.17
N LEU A 174 4.51 -8.97 -16.43
CA LEU A 174 5.90 -9.46 -16.41
C LEU A 174 6.10 -10.67 -15.49
N ASN A 175 5.04 -11.16 -14.85
CA ASN A 175 5.08 -12.26 -13.89
C ASN A 175 6.13 -12.08 -12.78
N LYS A 176 6.22 -10.84 -12.26
CA LYS A 176 7.15 -10.51 -11.17
C LYS A 176 6.74 -11.24 -9.90
N ALA A 177 7.65 -11.98 -9.31
CA ALA A 177 7.48 -12.55 -7.98
C ALA A 177 7.83 -11.47 -6.93
N TYR A 178 6.87 -11.08 -6.09
CA TYR A 178 7.05 -10.06 -5.05
C TYR A 178 6.14 -10.31 -3.86
N ALA A 179 6.45 -9.67 -2.75
CA ALA A 179 5.60 -9.55 -1.59
C ALA A 179 5.57 -8.07 -1.16
N GLU A 180 4.44 -7.61 -0.67
CA GLU A 180 4.34 -6.30 -0.03
C GLU A 180 5.08 -6.32 1.30
N HIS A 181 5.61 -5.16 1.72
CA HIS A 181 6.23 -5.03 3.04
C HIS A 181 5.25 -5.36 4.18
N LEU A 182 3.99 -5.03 4.00
CA LEU A 182 2.91 -5.24 4.98
C LEU A 182 2.24 -6.62 4.90
N ASN A 183 2.69 -7.51 4.02
CA ASN A 183 2.08 -8.83 3.91
C ASN A 183 2.33 -9.66 5.17
N LEU A 184 1.31 -10.42 5.55
CA LEU A 184 1.40 -11.36 6.67
C LEU A 184 2.37 -12.48 6.36
N ALA A 185 2.92 -13.10 7.43
CA ALA A 185 3.68 -14.32 7.30
C ALA A 185 2.83 -15.47 6.75
N GLY A 186 3.50 -16.40 6.11
CA GLY A 186 2.92 -17.69 5.80
C GLY A 186 2.54 -18.46 7.06
N ASN A 187 1.75 -19.51 6.87
CA ASN A 187 1.38 -20.45 7.93
C ASN A 187 1.91 -21.84 7.57
N ALA A 188 2.80 -22.36 8.40
CA ALA A 188 3.43 -23.67 8.17
C ALA A 188 2.41 -24.82 8.09
N GLY A 189 1.26 -24.71 8.77
CA GLY A 189 0.17 -25.67 8.70
C GLY A 189 -0.50 -25.76 7.31
N PHE A 190 -0.31 -24.72 6.47
CA PHE A 190 -0.77 -24.68 5.07
C PHE A 190 0.38 -24.76 4.06
N GLY A 191 1.58 -25.14 4.50
CA GLY A 191 2.74 -25.30 3.62
C GLY A 191 3.48 -23.99 3.28
N TYR A 192 3.18 -22.87 3.96
CA TYR A 192 3.86 -21.60 3.78
C TYR A 192 4.85 -21.35 4.92
N PRO A 193 6.09 -20.88 4.63
CA PRO A 193 7.07 -20.57 5.67
C PRO A 193 6.55 -19.52 6.67
N ALA A 194 6.66 -19.82 7.96
CA ALA A 194 6.07 -18.99 9.02
C ALA A 194 6.75 -17.61 9.22
N ASN A 195 7.97 -17.43 8.69
CA ASN A 195 8.74 -16.19 8.84
C ASN A 195 9.01 -15.49 7.50
N THR A 196 8.18 -15.75 6.49
CA THR A 196 8.33 -15.16 5.17
C THR A 196 6.99 -14.55 4.77
N PRO A 197 6.94 -13.30 4.31
CA PRO A 197 5.72 -12.69 3.79
C PRO A 197 5.12 -13.52 2.65
N VAL A 198 3.80 -13.66 2.64
CA VAL A 198 3.08 -14.33 1.55
C VAL A 198 3.26 -13.48 0.28
N ARG A 199 3.60 -14.14 -0.81
CA ARG A 199 3.77 -13.45 -2.10
C ARG A 199 2.43 -13.10 -2.71
N GLU A 200 2.43 -12.00 -3.44
CA GLU A 200 1.32 -11.58 -4.28
C GLU A 200 1.11 -12.53 -5.47
N PRO A 201 -0.10 -12.55 -6.05
CA PRO A 201 -0.39 -13.34 -7.24
C PRO A 201 0.57 -13.03 -8.38
N GLY A 202 0.96 -14.05 -9.12
CA GLY A 202 1.67 -13.91 -10.39
C GLY A 202 0.80 -13.31 -11.48
N ARG A 203 1.18 -13.51 -12.74
CA ARG A 203 0.40 -13.05 -13.89
C ARG A 203 -1.01 -13.63 -13.84
N THR A 204 -2.02 -12.74 -13.88
CA THR A 204 -3.42 -13.11 -13.79
C THR A 204 -4.19 -12.45 -14.92
N ALA A 205 -4.82 -13.24 -15.78
CA ALA A 205 -5.74 -12.74 -16.81
C ALA A 205 -7.18 -12.73 -16.26
N TRP A 206 -7.96 -11.71 -16.63
CA TRP A 206 -9.35 -11.59 -16.20
C TRP A 206 -10.25 -11.03 -17.29
N VAL A 207 -11.52 -11.34 -17.17
CA VAL A 207 -12.60 -10.78 -18.02
C VAL A 207 -13.71 -10.30 -17.10
N ARG A 208 -14.28 -9.14 -17.43
CA ARG A 208 -15.44 -8.56 -16.73
C ARG A 208 -16.51 -8.15 -17.75
N VAL A 209 -17.75 -8.49 -17.47
CA VAL A 209 -18.93 -7.98 -18.16
C VAL A 209 -19.74 -7.16 -17.17
N SER A 210 -20.06 -5.92 -17.54
CA SER A 210 -20.88 -5.02 -16.73
C SER A 210 -22.14 -4.65 -17.52
N ALA A 211 -23.29 -4.80 -16.88
CA ALA A 211 -24.59 -4.40 -17.46
C ALA A 211 -25.31 -3.45 -16.48
N LYS A 212 -25.84 -2.35 -17.01
CA LYS A 212 -26.75 -1.44 -16.27
C LYS A 212 -28.18 -1.81 -16.64
N LEU A 213 -28.97 -2.15 -15.66
CA LEU A 213 -30.40 -2.41 -15.74
C LEU A 213 -31.20 -1.10 -15.65
#